data_fb454e2af7a42dda906c31f58c4a3ad3
#
_entry.id   fb454e2af7a42dda906c31f58c4a3ad3
#
_cell.length_a   1.000
_cell.length_b   1.000
_cell.length_c   1.000
_cell.angle_alpha   90.00
_cell.angle_beta   90.00
_cell.angle_gamma   90.00
#
_symmetry.space_group_name_H-M   'P 1'
#
loop_
_entity.id
_entity.type
_entity.pdbx_description
1 polymer ?
#
loop_
_entity_poly.entity_id
_entity_poly.type
_entity_poly.pdbx_seq_one_letter_code
_entity_poly.pdbx_strand_id
1 'polypeptide(L)'
;MAKRVTVSIPDLLHEKMEQWRESFNLSKMFQEAVADAIQKKEDFQRRLREDREMGEIIERLKKEKARSERNCFDRGRDDGFTWARSAEYDDLIYGLNWKGQDNVLRDRVLGPYFFERAVKNGLVDEQDGTPNEAYLRVYVDGWKKGLAEFWDAIKDKL
;
A
#
# COMPACT_ATOMS: atom_id res chain seq x y z
N MET A 1 28.97 -1.53 -25.16
CA MET A 1 29.87 -1.34 -23.98
C MET A 1 29.39 -2.24 -22.86
N ALA A 2 30.28 -2.99 -22.23
CA ALA A 2 29.93 -3.81 -21.07
C ALA A 2 29.83 -2.93 -19.82
N LYS A 3 28.76 -3.12 -19.03
CA LYS A 3 28.61 -2.47 -17.72
C LYS A 3 28.94 -3.46 -16.62
N ARG A 4 29.56 -2.96 -15.56
CA ARG A 4 29.92 -3.77 -14.40
C ARG A 4 28.74 -3.77 -13.39
N VAL A 5 28.40 -4.96 -12.89
CA VAL A 5 27.41 -5.15 -11.82
C VAL A 5 28.10 -5.83 -10.64
N THR A 6 27.85 -5.37 -9.43
CA THR A 6 28.37 -5.97 -8.19
C THR A 6 27.25 -6.71 -7.49
N VAL A 7 27.51 -7.94 -7.07
CA VAL A 7 26.55 -8.80 -6.36
C VAL A 7 27.16 -9.21 -5.02
N SER A 8 26.39 -9.07 -3.95
CA SER A 8 26.75 -9.58 -2.61
C SER A 8 26.28 -11.02 -2.48
N ILE A 9 27.13 -11.89 -1.97
CA ILE A 9 26.84 -13.30 -1.71
C ILE A 9 27.16 -13.65 -0.26
N PRO A 10 26.44 -14.61 0.37
CA PRO A 10 26.75 -15.09 1.71
C PRO A 10 28.15 -15.69 1.80
N ASP A 11 28.82 -15.52 2.95
CA ASP A 11 30.18 -15.96 3.18
C ASP A 11 30.39 -17.46 2.88
N LEU A 12 29.45 -18.30 3.35
CA LEU A 12 29.50 -19.74 3.11
C LEU A 12 29.47 -20.11 1.61
N LEU A 13 28.71 -19.36 0.82
CA LEU A 13 28.66 -19.56 -0.63
C LEU A 13 29.95 -19.09 -1.28
N HIS A 14 30.49 -17.95 -0.81
CA HIS A 14 31.78 -17.43 -1.28
C HIS A 14 32.93 -18.43 -1.04
N GLU A 15 33.02 -19.04 0.14
CA GLU A 15 34.01 -20.06 0.45
C GLU A 15 33.92 -21.27 -0.48
N LYS A 16 32.73 -21.77 -0.75
CA LYS A 16 32.50 -22.86 -1.71
C LYS A 16 32.87 -22.48 -3.14
N MET A 17 32.59 -21.25 -3.57
CA MET A 17 32.97 -20.74 -4.88
C MET A 17 34.47 -20.67 -5.03
N GLU A 18 35.22 -20.24 -4.00
CA GLU A 18 36.68 -20.20 -4.03
C GLU A 18 37.32 -21.60 -4.17
N GLN A 19 36.74 -22.63 -3.54
CA GLN A 19 37.18 -24.03 -3.70
C GLN A 19 37.08 -24.53 -5.16
N TRP A 20 36.14 -24.02 -5.94
CA TRP A 20 35.86 -24.44 -7.30
C TRP A 20 36.19 -23.38 -8.36
N ARG A 21 36.94 -22.35 -7.97
CA ARG A 21 37.20 -21.15 -8.79
C ARG A 21 37.69 -21.45 -10.18
N GLU A 22 38.58 -22.46 -10.35
CA GLU A 22 39.12 -22.83 -11.65
C GLU A 22 38.09 -23.56 -12.54
N SER A 23 37.03 -24.12 -11.94
CA SER A 23 36.01 -24.87 -12.66
C SER A 23 34.85 -23.98 -13.16
N PHE A 24 34.75 -22.72 -12.69
CA PHE A 24 33.65 -21.84 -12.99
C PHE A 24 34.08 -20.55 -13.69
N ASN A 25 33.47 -20.27 -14.83
CA ASN A 25 33.44 -18.93 -15.37
C ASN A 25 32.25 -18.17 -14.79
N LEU A 26 32.45 -17.56 -13.62
CA LEU A 26 31.38 -16.88 -12.88
C LEU A 26 30.71 -15.77 -13.69
N SER A 27 31.45 -15.01 -14.47
CA SER A 27 30.91 -13.96 -15.33
C SER A 27 29.95 -14.51 -16.38
N LYS A 28 30.35 -15.61 -17.03
CA LYS A 28 29.51 -16.28 -18.04
C LYS A 28 28.27 -16.89 -17.40
N MET A 29 28.42 -17.60 -16.27
CA MET A 29 27.32 -18.21 -15.53
C MET A 29 26.31 -17.15 -15.05
N PHE A 30 26.76 -16.01 -14.55
CA PHE A 30 25.92 -14.91 -14.15
C PHE A 30 25.15 -14.32 -15.34
N GLN A 31 25.81 -14.08 -16.46
CA GLN A 31 25.16 -13.56 -17.68
C GLN A 31 24.10 -14.53 -18.21
N GLU A 32 24.41 -15.83 -18.25
CA GLU A 32 23.44 -16.85 -18.67
C GLU A 32 22.24 -16.95 -17.72
N ALA A 33 22.48 -16.93 -16.40
CA ALA A 33 21.40 -16.96 -15.40
C ALA A 33 20.50 -15.72 -15.46
N VAL A 34 21.08 -14.54 -15.62
CA VAL A 34 20.33 -13.29 -15.77
C VAL A 34 19.54 -13.27 -17.09
N ALA A 35 20.16 -13.68 -18.20
CA ALA A 35 19.50 -13.75 -19.50
C ALA A 35 18.32 -14.72 -19.47
N ASP A 36 18.47 -15.90 -18.87
CA ASP A 36 17.41 -16.89 -18.72
C ASP A 36 16.25 -16.36 -17.83
N ALA A 37 16.60 -15.72 -16.71
CA ALA A 37 15.60 -15.13 -15.83
C ALA A 37 14.81 -14.00 -16.50
N ILE A 38 15.48 -13.15 -17.27
CA ILE A 38 14.84 -12.08 -18.06
C ILE A 38 13.92 -12.69 -19.12
N GLN A 39 14.42 -13.68 -19.88
CA GLN A 39 13.65 -14.34 -20.94
C GLN A 39 12.38 -14.98 -20.39
N LYS A 40 12.46 -15.70 -19.26
CA LYS A 40 11.29 -16.29 -18.58
C LYS A 40 10.27 -15.25 -18.19
N LYS A 41 10.73 -14.10 -17.67
CA LYS A 41 9.85 -13.00 -17.28
C LYS A 41 9.18 -12.33 -18.48
N GLU A 42 9.94 -12.11 -19.54
CA GLU A 42 9.40 -11.54 -20.79
C GLU A 42 8.39 -12.47 -21.46
N ASP A 43 8.66 -13.76 -21.51
CA ASP A 43 7.74 -14.78 -22.05
C ASP A 43 6.46 -14.86 -21.23
N PHE A 44 6.55 -14.78 -19.91
CA PHE A 44 5.39 -14.73 -19.03
C PHE A 44 4.55 -13.48 -19.29
N GLN A 45 5.18 -12.30 -19.37
CA GLN A 45 4.47 -11.05 -19.68
C GLN A 45 3.84 -11.04 -21.07
N ARG A 46 4.49 -11.65 -22.05
CA ARG A 46 3.94 -11.80 -23.40
C ARG A 46 2.68 -12.69 -23.39
N ARG A 47 2.73 -13.84 -22.72
CA ARG A 47 1.56 -14.75 -22.57
C ARG A 47 0.40 -14.04 -21.90
N LEU A 48 0.65 -13.25 -20.83
CA LEU A 48 -0.40 -12.47 -20.18
C LEU A 48 -1.07 -11.46 -21.13
N ARG A 49 -0.30 -10.87 -22.04
CA ARG A 49 -0.84 -9.90 -23.02
C ARG A 49 -1.60 -10.57 -24.16
N GLU A 50 -1.15 -11.74 -24.57
CA GLU A 50 -1.75 -12.52 -25.67
C GLU A 50 -2.98 -13.30 -25.20
N ASP A 51 -3.12 -13.56 -23.92
CA ASP A 51 -4.23 -14.28 -23.32
C ASP A 51 -5.44 -13.35 -23.15
N ARG A 52 -6.43 -13.54 -24.04
CA ARG A 52 -7.67 -12.76 -24.01
C ARG A 52 -8.46 -12.96 -22.71
N GLU A 53 -8.48 -14.17 -22.17
CA GLU A 53 -9.15 -14.51 -20.93
C GLU A 53 -8.48 -13.81 -19.75
N MET A 54 -7.15 -13.75 -19.73
CA MET A 54 -6.38 -13.01 -18.72
C MET A 54 -6.66 -11.50 -18.79
N GLY A 55 -6.83 -10.95 -19.99
CA GLY A 55 -7.21 -9.56 -20.18
C GLY A 55 -8.57 -9.24 -19.53
N GLU A 56 -9.55 -10.10 -19.72
CA GLU A 56 -10.89 -9.97 -19.11
C GLU A 56 -10.83 -10.08 -17.57
N ILE A 57 -10.02 -11.01 -17.05
CA ILE A 57 -9.78 -11.15 -15.61
C ILE A 57 -9.16 -9.88 -15.02
N ILE A 58 -8.13 -9.33 -15.67
CA ILE A 58 -7.47 -8.10 -15.23
C ILE A 58 -8.46 -6.94 -15.19
N GLU A 59 -9.27 -6.76 -16.23
CA GLU A 59 -10.27 -5.69 -16.28
C GLU A 59 -11.34 -5.83 -15.19
N ARG A 60 -11.78 -7.06 -14.92
CA ARG A 60 -12.70 -7.34 -13.82
C ARG A 60 -12.08 -6.97 -12.47
N LEU A 61 -10.85 -7.43 -12.20
CA LEU A 61 -10.14 -7.13 -10.95
C LEU A 61 -9.88 -5.63 -10.75
N LYS A 62 -9.57 -4.89 -11.80
CA LYS A 62 -9.46 -3.43 -11.75
C LYS A 62 -10.76 -2.77 -11.32
N LYS A 63 -11.89 -3.21 -11.88
CA LYS A 63 -13.22 -2.69 -11.51
C LYS A 63 -13.58 -3.03 -10.06
N GLU A 64 -13.29 -4.27 -9.62
CA GLU A 64 -13.53 -4.69 -8.23
C GLU A 64 -12.67 -3.88 -7.25
N LYS A 65 -11.38 -3.67 -7.56
CA LYS A 65 -10.49 -2.83 -6.78
C LYS A 65 -11.00 -1.39 -6.66
N ALA A 66 -11.35 -0.77 -7.79
CA ALA A 66 -11.87 0.60 -7.79
C ALA A 66 -13.17 0.73 -7.00
N ARG A 67 -14.04 -0.28 -7.06
CA ARG A 67 -15.27 -0.33 -6.27
C ARG A 67 -14.98 -0.46 -4.77
N SER A 68 -14.02 -1.31 -4.40
CA SER A 68 -13.61 -1.51 -3.01
C SER A 68 -13.00 -0.23 -2.42
N GLU A 69 -12.12 0.43 -3.17
CA GLU A 69 -11.52 1.72 -2.76
C GLU A 69 -12.59 2.80 -2.59
N ARG A 70 -13.56 2.89 -3.51
CA ARG A 70 -14.68 3.84 -3.39
C ARG A 70 -15.52 3.57 -2.15
N ASN A 71 -15.88 2.31 -1.90
CA ASN A 71 -16.63 1.93 -0.70
C ASN A 71 -15.87 2.28 0.59
N CYS A 72 -14.55 2.08 0.59
CA CYS A 72 -13.69 2.42 1.71
C CYS A 72 -13.64 3.94 1.94
N PHE A 73 -13.53 4.72 0.88
CA PHE A 73 -13.58 6.18 0.93
C PHE A 73 -14.92 6.68 1.46
N ASP A 74 -16.04 6.18 0.93
CA ASP A 74 -17.38 6.58 1.32
C ASP A 74 -17.64 6.28 2.80
N ARG A 75 -17.19 5.12 3.30
CA ARG A 75 -17.27 4.79 4.74
C ARG A 75 -16.45 5.78 5.58
N GLY A 76 -15.24 6.10 5.15
CA GLY A 76 -14.41 7.11 5.82
C GLY A 76 -15.13 8.45 5.87
N ARG A 77 -15.71 8.89 4.76
CA ARG A 77 -16.45 10.15 4.67
C ARG A 77 -17.65 10.20 5.62
N ASP A 78 -18.46 9.16 5.66
CA ASP A 78 -19.61 9.07 6.57
C ASP A 78 -19.17 9.06 8.03
N ASP A 79 -18.13 8.33 8.36
CA ASP A 79 -17.55 8.27 9.71
C ASP A 79 -16.93 9.62 10.12
N GLY A 80 -16.26 10.31 9.21
CA GLY A 80 -15.69 11.64 9.45
C GLY A 80 -16.77 12.70 9.72
N PHE A 81 -17.83 12.68 8.94
CA PHE A 81 -18.97 13.56 9.15
C PHE A 81 -19.67 13.26 10.50
N THR A 82 -19.85 11.99 10.84
CA THR A 82 -20.46 11.56 12.09
C THR A 82 -19.61 11.93 13.30
N TRP A 83 -18.29 11.72 13.21
CA TRP A 83 -17.36 12.10 14.27
C TRP A 83 -17.39 13.60 14.52
N ALA A 84 -17.38 14.40 13.47
CA ALA A 84 -17.42 15.86 13.55
C ALA A 84 -18.64 16.40 14.29
N ARG A 85 -19.79 15.71 14.20
CA ARG A 85 -21.03 16.09 14.89
C ARG A 85 -20.95 15.92 16.41
N SER A 86 -20.07 15.07 16.90
CA SER A 86 -19.93 14.76 18.32
C SER A 86 -18.61 15.24 18.91
N ALA A 87 -17.67 15.72 18.08
CA ALA A 87 -16.37 16.21 18.52
C ALA A 87 -16.51 17.54 19.27
N GLU A 88 -15.65 17.73 20.28
CA GLU A 88 -15.47 19.05 20.89
C GLU A 88 -14.80 20.00 19.90
N TYR A 89 -14.98 21.31 20.10
CA TYR A 89 -14.48 22.32 19.17
C TYR A 89 -12.96 22.21 18.92
N ASP A 90 -12.18 22.04 19.98
CA ASP A 90 -10.71 21.93 19.87
C ASP A 90 -10.28 20.67 19.10
N ASP A 91 -10.97 19.54 19.31
CA ASP A 91 -10.72 18.30 18.57
C ASP A 91 -11.12 18.45 17.10
N LEU A 92 -12.23 19.13 16.83
CA LEU A 92 -12.68 19.44 15.47
C LEU A 92 -11.63 20.26 14.71
N ILE A 93 -11.13 21.34 15.33
CA ILE A 93 -10.07 22.17 14.75
C ILE A 93 -8.77 21.38 14.58
N TYR A 94 -8.42 20.54 15.55
CA TYR A 94 -7.27 19.64 15.43
C TYR A 94 -7.41 18.72 14.20
N GLY A 95 -8.54 18.06 14.06
CA GLY A 95 -8.82 17.16 12.93
C GLY A 95 -8.77 17.87 11.57
N LEU A 96 -9.32 19.09 11.47
CA LEU A 96 -9.29 19.91 10.25
C LEU A 96 -7.86 20.29 9.84
N ASN A 97 -6.99 20.61 10.80
CA ASN A 97 -5.61 21.00 10.56
C ASN A 97 -4.64 19.83 10.50
N TRP A 98 -5.08 18.62 10.84
CA TRP A 98 -4.23 17.45 10.90
C TRP A 98 -3.68 17.05 9.52
N LYS A 99 -2.35 16.87 9.45
CA LYS A 99 -1.62 16.53 8.20
C LYS A 99 -0.91 15.18 8.25
N GLY A 100 -0.92 14.49 9.40
CA GLY A 100 -0.16 13.27 9.65
C GLY A 100 -0.81 11.99 9.11
N GLN A 101 -1.23 11.98 7.85
CA GLN A 101 -1.97 10.86 7.24
C GLN A 101 -1.21 9.53 7.27
N ASP A 102 0.13 9.55 7.16
CA ASP A 102 0.95 8.35 7.10
C ASP A 102 1.11 7.62 8.44
N ASN A 103 0.77 8.26 9.56
CA ASN A 103 0.91 7.72 10.92
C ASN A 103 -0.37 7.86 11.76
N VAL A 104 -1.53 7.78 11.13
CA VAL A 104 -2.82 8.04 11.79
C VAL A 104 -3.04 7.20 13.05
N LEU A 105 -2.66 5.93 13.05
CA LEU A 105 -2.83 5.02 14.18
C LEU A 105 -1.92 5.37 15.38
N ARG A 106 -0.89 6.19 15.17
CA ARG A 106 0.05 6.67 16.19
C ARG A 106 -0.26 8.10 16.65
N ASP A 107 -1.24 8.75 16.03
CA ASP A 107 -1.65 10.07 16.43
C ASP A 107 -2.20 10.06 17.87
N ARG A 108 -1.80 11.02 18.68
CA ARG A 108 -2.15 11.06 20.10
C ARG A 108 -3.64 11.32 20.35
N VAL A 109 -4.28 12.09 19.48
CA VAL A 109 -5.69 12.50 19.63
C VAL A 109 -6.59 11.57 18.81
N LEU A 110 -6.23 11.36 17.54
CA LEU A 110 -7.05 10.62 16.57
C LEU A 110 -6.71 9.12 16.50
N GLY A 111 -5.52 8.72 16.96
CA GLY A 111 -5.04 7.34 16.84
C GLY A 111 -5.97 6.30 17.45
N PRO A 112 -6.44 6.44 18.69
CA PRO A 112 -7.37 5.50 19.31
C PRO A 112 -8.69 5.35 18.52
N TYR A 113 -9.24 6.46 18.06
CA TYR A 113 -10.43 6.46 17.22
C TYR A 113 -10.21 5.72 15.90
N PHE A 114 -9.14 6.05 15.18
CA PHE A 114 -8.84 5.39 13.91
C PHE A 114 -8.51 3.92 14.07
N PHE A 115 -7.84 3.52 15.13
CA PHE A 115 -7.57 2.11 15.40
C PHE A 115 -8.87 1.32 15.57
N GLU A 116 -9.79 1.79 16.42
CA GLU A 116 -11.08 1.16 16.62
C GLU A 116 -11.88 1.03 15.30
N ARG A 117 -11.92 2.12 14.52
CA ARG A 117 -12.62 2.13 13.23
C ARG A 117 -11.94 1.25 12.19
N ALA A 118 -10.61 1.22 12.16
CA ALA A 118 -9.86 0.37 11.24
C ALA A 118 -10.09 -1.12 11.53
N VAL A 119 -10.09 -1.53 12.78
CA VAL A 119 -10.43 -2.91 13.18
C VAL A 119 -11.87 -3.23 12.77
N LYS A 120 -12.83 -2.38 13.10
CA LYS A 120 -14.24 -2.58 12.76
C LYS A 120 -14.49 -2.71 11.25
N ASN A 121 -13.72 -1.99 10.43
CA ASN A 121 -13.83 -2.00 8.97
C ASN A 121 -12.90 -3.02 8.29
N GLY A 122 -12.18 -3.86 9.05
CA GLY A 122 -11.25 -4.85 8.52
C GLY A 122 -10.02 -4.24 7.81
N LEU A 123 -9.62 -3.04 8.22
CA LEU A 123 -8.45 -2.33 7.68
C LEU A 123 -7.17 -2.62 8.47
N VAL A 124 -7.30 -3.27 9.61
CA VAL A 124 -6.21 -3.73 10.48
C VAL A 124 -6.50 -5.18 10.82
N ASP A 125 -5.48 -6.01 10.76
CA ASP A 125 -5.58 -7.40 11.20
C ASP A 125 -5.79 -7.46 12.72
N GLU A 126 -6.83 -8.18 13.16
CA GLU A 126 -7.18 -8.28 14.57
C GLU A 126 -6.13 -9.06 15.40
N GLN A 127 -5.36 -9.96 14.75
CA GLN A 127 -4.42 -10.83 15.44
C GLN A 127 -3.06 -10.17 15.69
N ASP A 128 -2.52 -9.49 14.68
CA ASP A 128 -1.18 -8.89 14.74
C ASP A 128 -1.18 -7.35 14.69
N GLY A 129 -2.35 -6.73 14.49
CA GLY A 129 -2.49 -5.29 14.41
C GLY A 129 -1.88 -4.66 13.15
N THR A 130 -1.56 -5.47 12.12
CA THR A 130 -0.94 -5.00 10.88
C THR A 130 -1.96 -4.22 10.05
N PRO A 131 -1.71 -2.94 9.74
CA PRO A 131 -2.61 -2.14 8.92
C PRO A 131 -2.50 -2.49 7.44
N ASN A 132 -3.64 -2.52 6.75
CA ASN A 132 -3.65 -2.40 5.30
C ASN A 132 -3.48 -0.93 4.92
N GLU A 133 -2.23 -0.50 4.77
CA GLU A 133 -1.87 0.92 4.61
C GLU A 133 -2.58 1.58 3.42
N ALA A 134 -2.73 0.88 2.30
CA ALA A 134 -3.38 1.42 1.12
C ALA A 134 -4.86 1.75 1.37
N TYR A 135 -5.61 0.82 1.95
CA TYR A 135 -7.02 1.05 2.29
C TYR A 135 -7.20 1.99 3.46
N LEU A 136 -6.32 1.94 4.46
CA LEU A 136 -6.35 2.88 5.58
C LEU A 136 -6.16 4.32 5.10
N ARG A 137 -5.25 4.57 4.16
CA ARG A 137 -5.06 5.89 3.55
C ARG A 137 -6.33 6.37 2.84
N VAL A 138 -6.94 5.53 2.01
CA VAL A 138 -8.19 5.85 1.31
C VAL A 138 -9.32 6.17 2.29
N TYR A 139 -9.42 5.39 3.38
CA TYR A 139 -10.40 5.63 4.43
C TYR A 139 -10.18 6.99 5.14
N VAL A 140 -8.94 7.29 5.49
CA VAL A 140 -8.57 8.56 6.14
C VAL A 140 -8.84 9.76 5.22
N ASP A 141 -8.56 9.64 3.93
CA ASP A 141 -8.88 10.68 2.95
C ASP A 141 -10.40 10.93 2.88
N GLY A 142 -11.19 9.87 2.88
CA GLY A 142 -12.64 9.96 3.01
C GLY A 142 -13.06 10.66 4.31
N TRP A 143 -12.50 10.25 5.43
CA TRP A 143 -12.81 10.82 6.74
C TRP A 143 -12.52 12.33 6.79
N LYS A 144 -11.37 12.77 6.28
CA LYS A 144 -11.05 14.20 6.17
C LYS A 144 -12.04 14.95 5.29
N LYS A 145 -12.50 14.33 4.22
CA LYS A 145 -13.52 14.90 3.36
C LYS A 145 -14.84 15.10 4.11
N GLY A 146 -15.30 14.09 4.85
CA GLY A 146 -16.53 14.17 5.65
C GLY A 146 -16.46 15.24 6.74
N LEU A 147 -15.30 15.34 7.43
CA LEU A 147 -15.01 16.37 8.40
C LEU A 147 -15.07 17.78 7.78
N ALA A 148 -14.44 17.97 6.62
CA ALA A 148 -14.44 19.25 5.92
C ALA A 148 -15.86 19.65 5.46
N GLU A 149 -16.65 18.71 4.96
CA GLU A 149 -18.04 18.94 4.55
C GLU A 149 -18.91 19.37 5.74
N PHE A 150 -18.73 18.73 6.88
CA PHE A 150 -19.42 19.16 8.11
C PHE A 150 -19.02 20.59 8.50
N TRP A 151 -17.71 20.89 8.52
CA TRP A 151 -17.19 22.22 8.83
C TRP A 151 -17.76 23.29 7.90
N ASP A 152 -17.74 23.03 6.58
CA ASP A 152 -18.28 23.97 5.59
C ASP A 152 -19.77 24.26 5.79
N ALA A 153 -20.53 23.29 6.30
CA ALA A 153 -21.95 23.47 6.59
C ALA A 153 -22.25 24.34 7.83
N ILE A 154 -21.28 24.42 8.76
CA ILE A 154 -21.53 25.11 10.05
C ILE A 154 -20.69 26.36 10.29
N LYS A 155 -19.52 26.52 9.67
CA LYS A 155 -18.55 27.59 9.93
C LYS A 155 -19.14 29.00 9.89
N ASP A 156 -20.09 29.24 9.00
CA ASP A 156 -20.76 30.54 8.85
C ASP A 156 -21.84 30.81 9.91
N LYS A 157 -22.09 29.85 10.81
CA LYS A 157 -23.07 29.93 11.88
C LYS A 157 -22.43 30.00 13.27
N LEU A 158 -21.12 29.89 13.32
CA LEU A 158 -20.31 30.00 14.53
C LEU A 158 -19.78 31.43 14.69
#